data_c35d9536c82335c6526e0656dcf6d57e
#
_entry.id   c35d9536c82335c6526e0656dcf6d57e
#
_cell.length_a   1.000
_cell.length_b   1.000
_cell.length_c   1.000
_cell.angle_alpha   90.00
_cell.angle_beta   90.00
_cell.angle_gamma   90.00
#
_symmetry.space_group_name_H-M   'P 1'
#
loop_
_entity.id
_entity.type
_entity.pdbx_description
1 polymer ?
#
loop_
_entity_poly.entity_id
_entity_poly.type
_entity_poly.pdbx_seq_one_letter_code
_entity_poly.pdbx_strand_id
1 'polypeptide(L)'
;MPRQAGFTLLEMIVVLVIIGLIMGLVGPRLFGQADKAKVQTAGTQIKMLGGALQTMRLDISRWPTEAEGLALLTTKPAGDLNGWAGPYLDEAVPNDPWGHPYQYSPQPSGTQPYTLYSWGADGVPGGEGQNADLGHLPDGGTADAANSAAPAN
;
A
#
# COMPACT_ATOMS: atom_id res chain seq x y z
N MET A 1 -10.10 53.33 26.92
CA MET A 1 -9.62 52.03 27.44
C MET A 1 -10.46 50.94 26.81
N PRO A 2 -9.89 49.99 26.06
CA PRO A 2 -10.67 48.91 25.49
C PRO A 2 -11.13 47.97 26.62
N ARG A 3 -12.44 47.67 26.65
CA ARG A 3 -13.01 46.66 27.54
C ARG A 3 -12.54 45.29 27.07
N GLN A 4 -11.75 44.59 27.85
CA GLN A 4 -11.48 43.18 27.67
C GLN A 4 -12.75 42.39 28.03
N ALA A 5 -13.45 41.88 27.02
CA ALA A 5 -14.52 40.92 27.20
C ALA A 5 -13.87 39.54 27.50
N GLY A 6 -13.99 39.11 28.74
CA GLY A 6 -13.58 37.73 29.13
C GLY A 6 -14.66 36.75 28.69
N PHE A 7 -14.22 35.53 28.25
CA PHE A 7 -15.14 34.43 27.94
C PHE A 7 -15.80 33.89 29.21
N THR A 8 -17.09 33.57 29.12
CA THR A 8 -17.80 32.96 30.24
C THR A 8 -17.55 31.46 30.31
N LEU A 9 -17.61 30.87 31.49
CA LEU A 9 -17.48 29.42 31.68
C LEU A 9 -18.57 28.66 30.89
N LEU A 10 -19.78 29.20 30.83
CA LEU A 10 -20.88 28.63 30.06
C LEU A 10 -20.56 28.60 28.56
N GLU A 11 -19.97 29.65 28.01
CA GLU A 11 -19.59 29.74 26.60
C GLU A 11 -18.57 28.65 26.22
N MET A 12 -17.59 28.41 27.10
CA MET A 12 -16.60 27.35 26.90
C MET A 12 -17.23 25.94 26.94
N ILE A 13 -18.15 25.69 27.86
CA ILE A 13 -18.85 24.41 27.96
C ILE A 13 -19.69 24.15 26.69
N VAL A 14 -20.45 25.15 26.22
CA VAL A 14 -21.25 25.04 25.02
C VAL A 14 -20.37 24.75 23.79
N VAL A 15 -19.24 25.42 23.63
CA VAL A 15 -18.29 25.18 22.55
C VAL A 15 -17.76 23.76 22.60
N LEU A 16 -17.35 23.27 23.77
CA LEU A 16 -16.85 21.88 23.92
C LEU A 16 -17.91 20.84 23.60
N VAL A 17 -19.17 21.07 23.97
CA VAL A 17 -20.29 20.18 23.64
C VAL A 17 -20.52 20.15 22.12
N ILE A 18 -20.52 21.30 21.46
CA ILE A 18 -20.70 21.38 19.99
C ILE A 18 -19.56 20.68 19.27
N ILE A 19 -18.32 20.91 19.67
CA ILE A 19 -17.14 20.21 19.09
C ILE A 19 -17.26 18.70 19.30
N GLY A 20 -17.64 18.27 20.50
CA GLY A 20 -17.81 16.85 20.81
C GLY A 20 -18.89 16.19 19.93
N LEU A 21 -20.01 16.85 19.70
CA LEU A 21 -21.08 16.36 18.81
C LEU A 21 -20.63 16.27 17.34
N ILE A 22 -19.90 17.28 16.86
CA ILE A 22 -19.37 17.30 15.50
C ILE A 22 -18.34 16.18 15.32
N MET A 23 -17.41 16.01 16.25
CA MET A 23 -16.39 14.95 16.20
C MET A 23 -17.01 13.54 16.26
N GLY A 24 -18.08 13.37 17.06
CA GLY A 24 -18.79 12.09 17.14
C GLY A 24 -19.49 11.71 15.83
N LEU A 25 -19.96 12.69 15.05
CA LEU A 25 -20.67 12.46 13.79
C LEU A 25 -19.71 12.27 12.60
N VAL A 26 -18.62 13.06 12.57
CA VAL A 26 -17.70 13.14 11.41
C VAL A 26 -16.54 12.14 11.53
N GLY A 27 -16.10 11.86 12.77
CA GLY A 27 -14.92 11.02 13.03
C GLY A 27 -14.97 9.65 12.33
N PRO A 28 -16.03 8.83 12.48
CA PRO A 28 -16.09 7.49 11.88
C PRO A 28 -15.98 7.49 10.35
N ARG A 29 -16.51 8.51 9.67
CA ARG A 29 -16.45 8.63 8.21
C ARG A 29 -15.05 8.94 7.70
N LEU A 30 -14.27 9.71 8.44
CA LEU A 30 -12.90 10.07 8.07
C LEU A 30 -11.96 8.85 8.15
N PHE A 31 -12.09 8.01 9.16
CA PHE A 31 -11.29 6.80 9.30
C PHE A 31 -11.52 5.83 8.14
N GLY A 32 -12.77 5.57 7.75
CA GLY A 32 -13.08 4.71 6.61
C GLY A 32 -12.56 5.21 5.25
N GLN A 33 -12.44 6.53 5.07
CA GLN A 33 -11.83 7.09 3.86
C GLN A 33 -10.30 6.94 3.84
N ALA A 34 -9.65 7.09 5.01
CA ALA A 34 -8.21 6.88 5.13
C ALA A 34 -7.83 5.43 4.82
N ASP A 35 -8.61 4.45 5.29
CA ASP A 35 -8.38 3.03 5.03
C ASP A 35 -8.52 2.71 3.54
N LYS A 36 -9.55 3.23 2.87
CA LYS A 36 -9.71 3.09 1.41
C LYS A 36 -8.56 3.70 0.63
N ALA A 37 -8.07 4.87 1.05
CA ALA A 37 -6.93 5.52 0.42
C ALA A 37 -5.66 4.66 0.53
N LYS A 38 -5.42 4.02 1.67
CA LYS A 38 -4.28 3.10 1.86
C LYS A 38 -4.38 1.89 0.92
N VAL A 39 -5.54 1.25 0.82
CA VAL A 39 -5.78 0.13 -0.10
C VAL A 39 -5.49 0.54 -1.55
N GLN A 40 -5.99 1.70 -1.99
CA GLN A 40 -5.72 2.22 -3.34
C GLN A 40 -4.23 2.52 -3.56
N THR A 41 -3.55 3.09 -2.56
CA THR A 41 -2.12 3.37 -2.62
C THR A 41 -1.33 2.08 -2.78
N ALA A 42 -1.62 1.04 -1.98
CA ALA A 42 -0.97 -0.27 -2.08
C ALA A 42 -1.16 -0.87 -3.47
N GLY A 43 -2.38 -0.87 -4.02
CA GLY A 43 -2.65 -1.35 -5.37
C GLY A 43 -1.89 -0.58 -6.45
N THR A 44 -1.74 0.74 -6.30
CA THR A 44 -0.96 1.57 -7.22
C THR A 44 0.53 1.26 -7.13
N GLN A 45 1.07 1.09 -5.92
CA GLN A 45 2.47 0.71 -5.71
C GLN A 45 2.78 -0.67 -6.30
N ILE A 46 1.89 -1.66 -6.13
CA ILE A 46 2.04 -2.98 -6.74
C ILE A 46 2.09 -2.90 -8.27
N LYS A 47 1.22 -2.09 -8.89
CA LYS A 47 1.25 -1.85 -10.35
C LYS A 47 2.56 -1.19 -10.80
N MET A 48 3.04 -0.21 -10.06
CA MET A 48 4.32 0.46 -10.31
C MET A 48 5.49 -0.54 -10.23
N LEU A 49 5.56 -1.33 -9.17
CA LEU A 49 6.59 -2.36 -8.98
C LEU A 49 6.52 -3.43 -10.08
N GLY A 50 5.32 -3.86 -10.47
CA GLY A 50 5.10 -4.78 -11.57
C GLY A 50 5.59 -4.23 -12.91
N GLY A 51 5.35 -2.95 -13.19
CA GLY A 51 5.89 -2.25 -14.37
C GLY A 51 7.42 -2.20 -14.39
N ALA A 52 8.03 -1.87 -13.25
CA ALA A 52 9.48 -1.86 -13.09
C ALA A 52 10.10 -3.26 -13.29
N LEU A 53 9.47 -4.31 -12.73
CA LEU A 53 9.87 -5.71 -12.94
C LEU A 53 9.79 -6.10 -14.42
N GLN A 54 8.75 -5.65 -15.13
CA GLN A 54 8.59 -5.92 -16.55
C GLN A 54 9.67 -5.22 -17.40
N THR A 55 9.97 -3.96 -17.11
CA THR A 55 11.05 -3.22 -17.78
C THR A 55 12.40 -3.90 -17.55
N MET A 56 12.71 -4.23 -16.31
CA MET A 56 13.95 -4.95 -15.99
C MET A 56 14.04 -6.30 -16.72
N ARG A 57 12.94 -7.05 -16.81
CA ARG A 57 12.91 -8.33 -17.56
C ARG A 57 13.27 -8.17 -19.02
N LEU A 58 12.87 -7.07 -19.65
CA LEU A 58 13.26 -6.79 -21.05
C LEU A 58 14.77 -6.66 -21.19
N ASP A 59 15.43 -6.07 -20.22
CA ASP A 59 16.87 -5.83 -20.25
C ASP A 59 17.68 -7.10 -19.90
N ILE A 60 17.31 -7.80 -18.81
CA ILE A 60 18.06 -8.95 -18.31
C ILE A 60 17.50 -10.31 -18.77
N SER A 61 16.38 -10.31 -19.53
CA SER A 61 15.70 -11.51 -20.09
C SER A 61 15.21 -12.54 -19.06
N ARG A 62 15.11 -12.14 -17.78
CA ARG A 62 14.61 -13.02 -16.71
C ARG A 62 13.92 -12.20 -15.60
N TRP A 63 13.21 -12.88 -14.72
CA TRP A 63 12.72 -12.29 -13.47
C TRP A 63 13.81 -12.34 -12.38
N PRO A 64 13.76 -11.47 -11.36
CA PRO A 64 14.62 -11.60 -10.18
C PRO A 64 14.46 -12.99 -9.56
N THR A 65 15.56 -13.52 -9.05
CA THR A 65 15.49 -14.71 -8.19
C THR A 65 14.90 -14.33 -6.83
N GLU A 66 14.48 -15.32 -6.05
CA GLU A 66 13.95 -15.08 -4.72
C GLU A 66 14.98 -14.37 -3.80
N ALA A 67 16.27 -14.74 -3.94
CA ALA A 67 17.36 -14.11 -3.20
C ALA A 67 17.63 -12.65 -3.61
N GLU A 68 17.45 -12.31 -4.87
CA GLU A 68 17.60 -10.95 -5.39
C GLU A 68 16.39 -10.08 -5.01
N GLY A 69 15.20 -10.66 -5.05
CA GLY A 69 13.96 -10.00 -4.69
C GLY A 69 13.72 -8.68 -5.44
N LEU A 70 12.94 -7.82 -4.85
CA LEU A 70 12.66 -6.48 -5.38
C LEU A 70 13.86 -5.52 -5.28
N ALA A 71 14.88 -5.83 -4.47
CA ALA A 71 16.08 -5.00 -4.35
C ALA A 71 16.83 -4.84 -5.68
N LEU A 72 16.71 -5.83 -6.59
CA LEU A 72 17.28 -5.77 -7.92
C LEU A 72 16.73 -4.62 -8.78
N LEU A 73 15.57 -4.07 -8.45
CA LEU A 73 14.98 -2.92 -9.15
C LEU A 73 15.76 -1.62 -8.91
N THR A 74 16.46 -1.52 -7.79
CA THR A 74 17.17 -0.30 -7.40
C THR A 74 18.68 -0.47 -7.35
N THR A 75 19.15 -1.68 -7.08
CA THR A 75 20.57 -1.95 -6.84
C THR A 75 21.05 -3.11 -7.70
N LYS A 76 22.13 -2.87 -8.49
CA LYS A 76 22.79 -3.92 -9.23
C LYS A 76 23.44 -4.91 -8.25
N PRO A 77 23.24 -6.22 -8.40
CA PRO A 77 23.87 -7.21 -7.55
C PRO A 77 25.40 -7.21 -7.73
N ALA A 78 26.10 -7.69 -6.72
CA ALA A 78 27.54 -7.90 -6.81
C ALA A 78 27.81 -9.04 -7.80
N GLY A 79 28.27 -8.69 -9.01
CA GLY A 79 28.54 -9.61 -10.11
C GLY A 79 28.12 -9.05 -11.46
N ASP A 80 28.52 -9.74 -12.55
CA ASP A 80 28.15 -9.34 -13.91
C ASP A 80 26.73 -9.83 -14.22
N LEU A 81 25.77 -8.97 -13.98
CA LEU A 81 24.42 -9.13 -14.54
C LEU A 81 24.36 -8.41 -15.88
N ASN A 82 24.57 -9.18 -16.96
CA ASN A 82 24.51 -8.64 -18.31
C ASN A 82 23.12 -8.07 -18.61
N GLY A 83 23.08 -6.87 -19.21
CA GLY A 83 21.86 -6.22 -19.60
C GLY A 83 21.18 -5.37 -18.52
N TRP A 84 21.61 -5.44 -17.26
CA TRP A 84 20.99 -4.60 -16.23
C TRP A 84 21.27 -3.11 -16.47
N ALA A 85 20.24 -2.37 -16.82
CA ALA A 85 20.30 -0.95 -17.19
C ALA A 85 19.70 -0.01 -16.12
N GLY A 86 19.31 -0.58 -14.95
CA GLY A 86 18.68 0.19 -13.87
C GLY A 86 19.55 1.29 -13.25
N PRO A 87 19.07 1.99 -12.26
CA PRO A 87 17.87 1.63 -11.46
C PRO A 87 16.55 1.76 -12.22
N TYR A 88 15.57 0.90 -11.92
CA TYR A 88 14.23 0.89 -12.51
C TYR A 88 13.19 1.60 -11.64
N LEU A 89 13.61 2.05 -10.47
CA LEU A 89 12.86 2.91 -9.57
C LEU A 89 13.75 4.09 -9.18
N ASP A 90 13.16 5.27 -9.08
CA ASP A 90 13.88 6.50 -8.68
C ASP A 90 14.29 6.47 -7.20
N GLU A 91 13.54 5.74 -6.38
CA GLU A 91 13.76 5.58 -4.94
C GLU A 91 13.84 4.11 -4.55
N ALA A 92 14.20 3.86 -3.29
CA ALA A 92 14.16 2.51 -2.71
C ALA A 92 12.76 1.91 -2.81
N VAL A 93 12.68 0.57 -2.90
CA VAL A 93 11.39 -0.14 -2.89
C VAL A 93 10.59 0.29 -1.64
N PRO A 94 9.41 0.88 -1.80
CA PRO A 94 8.62 1.34 -0.67
C PRO A 94 8.04 0.17 0.10
N ASN A 95 7.77 0.39 1.38
CA ASN A 95 6.85 -0.46 2.11
C ASN A 95 5.41 -0.16 1.69
N ASP A 96 4.50 -1.08 1.99
CA ASP A 96 3.09 -0.83 1.82
C ASP A 96 2.60 0.30 2.77
N PRO A 97 1.38 0.83 2.61
CA PRO A 97 0.87 1.92 3.44
C PRO A 97 0.68 1.60 4.93
N TRP A 98 0.82 0.35 5.31
CA TRP A 98 0.78 -0.10 6.71
C TRP A 98 2.17 -0.35 7.29
N GLY A 99 3.24 -0.25 6.45
CA GLY A 99 4.63 -0.35 6.87
C GLY A 99 5.26 -1.73 6.66
N HIS A 100 4.56 -2.67 6.01
CA HIS A 100 5.09 -3.99 5.70
C HIS A 100 5.81 -4.01 4.34
N PRO A 101 6.85 -4.82 4.15
CA PRO A 101 7.47 -5.02 2.85
C PRO A 101 6.54 -5.80 1.93
N TYR A 102 6.53 -5.43 0.63
CA TYR A 102 5.87 -6.23 -0.40
C TYR A 102 6.52 -7.61 -0.52
N GLN A 103 5.68 -8.63 -0.66
CA GLN A 103 6.13 -10.00 -0.89
C GLN A 103 6.35 -10.24 -2.37
N TYR A 104 7.47 -10.88 -2.71
CA TYR A 104 7.82 -11.21 -4.09
C TYR A 104 8.40 -12.62 -4.15
N SER A 105 7.98 -13.40 -5.15
CA SER A 105 8.61 -14.67 -5.49
C SER A 105 8.43 -14.96 -6.99
N PRO A 106 9.48 -15.41 -7.71
CA PRO A 106 9.35 -15.86 -9.09
C PRO A 106 8.57 -17.17 -9.15
N GLN A 107 7.70 -17.32 -10.18
CA GLN A 107 6.85 -18.50 -10.36
C GLN A 107 7.08 -19.09 -11.77
N PRO A 108 8.22 -19.76 -12.04
CA PRO A 108 8.58 -20.19 -13.39
C PRO A 108 7.63 -21.25 -13.98
N SER A 109 6.87 -21.96 -13.14
CA SER A 109 5.94 -23.01 -13.55
C SER A 109 4.46 -22.67 -13.29
N GLY A 110 4.17 -21.46 -12.82
CA GLY A 110 2.82 -21.00 -12.51
C GLY A 110 2.11 -20.36 -13.71
N THR A 111 0.81 -20.12 -13.57
CA THR A 111 0.03 -19.32 -14.53
C THR A 111 0.47 -17.86 -14.56
N GLN A 112 1.07 -17.40 -13.47
CA GLN A 112 1.67 -16.06 -13.33
C GLN A 112 3.20 -16.21 -13.24
N PRO A 113 3.95 -15.30 -13.87
CA PRO A 113 5.40 -15.39 -13.91
C PRO A 113 6.07 -15.09 -12.57
N TYR A 114 5.38 -14.41 -11.66
CA TYR A 114 5.81 -14.06 -10.30
C TYR A 114 4.60 -13.76 -9.42
N THR A 115 4.80 -13.83 -8.12
CA THR A 115 3.88 -13.26 -7.12
C THR A 115 4.40 -11.90 -6.66
N LEU A 116 3.51 -10.93 -6.46
CA LEU A 116 3.83 -9.61 -5.93
C LEU A 116 2.59 -9.08 -5.21
N TYR A 117 2.64 -9.01 -3.89
CA TYR A 117 1.45 -8.71 -3.08
C TYR A 117 1.79 -8.09 -1.72
N SER A 118 0.77 -7.54 -1.08
CA SER A 118 0.76 -7.12 0.32
C SER A 118 -0.30 -7.94 1.07
N TRP A 119 -0.01 -8.29 2.31
CA TRP A 119 -0.96 -8.92 3.24
C TRP A 119 -1.93 -7.93 3.89
N GLY A 120 -2.00 -6.68 3.42
CA GLY A 120 -2.87 -5.68 4.00
C GLY A 120 -2.42 -5.16 5.37
N ALA A 121 -3.38 -4.61 6.12
CA ALA A 121 -3.09 -3.93 7.38
C ALA A 121 -2.70 -4.87 8.53
N ASP A 122 -3.20 -6.10 8.54
CA ASP A 122 -2.91 -7.07 9.59
C ASP A 122 -1.66 -7.93 9.34
N GLY A 123 -1.12 -7.89 8.11
CA GLY A 123 0.12 -8.59 7.75
C GLY A 123 0.00 -10.11 7.71
N VAL A 124 -1.22 -10.65 7.60
CA VAL A 124 -1.50 -12.09 7.53
C VAL A 124 -2.38 -12.44 6.33
N PRO A 125 -2.29 -13.67 5.80
CA PRO A 125 -3.09 -14.10 4.66
C PRO A 125 -4.60 -14.00 4.91
N GLY A 126 -5.35 -13.48 3.93
CA GLY A 126 -6.81 -13.37 3.97
C GLY A 126 -7.28 -11.99 4.42
N GLY A 127 -8.43 -11.95 5.09
CA GLY A 127 -9.02 -10.70 5.60
C GLY A 127 -9.95 -10.00 4.61
N GLU A 128 -10.55 -8.91 5.05
CA GLU A 128 -11.47 -8.07 4.28
C GLU A 128 -11.15 -6.58 4.47
N GLY A 129 -11.57 -5.76 3.53
CA GLY A 129 -11.37 -4.32 3.58
C GLY A 129 -9.89 -3.93 3.54
N GLN A 130 -9.40 -3.25 4.58
CA GLN A 130 -7.99 -2.88 4.69
C GLN A 130 -7.05 -4.05 5.04
N ASN A 131 -7.60 -5.15 5.56
CA ASN A 131 -6.87 -6.37 5.89
C ASN A 131 -6.82 -7.34 4.70
N ALA A 132 -7.52 -7.06 3.61
CA ALA A 132 -7.52 -7.92 2.44
C ALA A 132 -6.14 -7.95 1.78
N ASP A 133 -5.76 -9.13 1.29
CA ASP A 133 -4.57 -9.31 0.46
C ASP A 133 -4.71 -8.54 -0.85
N LEU A 134 -3.64 -7.94 -1.34
CA LEU A 134 -3.64 -7.11 -2.53
C LEU A 134 -2.52 -7.52 -3.47
N GLY A 135 -2.83 -7.73 -4.75
CA GLY A 135 -1.86 -8.01 -5.80
C GLY A 135 -1.93 -9.41 -6.38
N HIS A 136 -0.79 -9.92 -6.87
CA HIS A 136 -0.65 -11.24 -7.48
C HIS A 136 -0.26 -12.28 -6.43
N LEU A 137 -1.25 -13.00 -5.93
CA LEU A 137 -1.11 -13.98 -4.85
C LEU A 137 -0.55 -15.33 -5.31
N PRO A 138 0.07 -16.13 -4.41
CA PRO A 138 0.67 -17.44 -4.75
C PRO A 138 -0.30 -18.43 -5.39
N ASP A 139 -1.57 -18.41 -5.02
CA ASP A 139 -2.60 -19.35 -5.52
C ASP A 139 -3.16 -18.98 -6.90
N GLY A 140 -2.52 -18.05 -7.63
CA GLY A 140 -2.97 -17.58 -8.94
C GLY A 140 -4.18 -16.65 -8.87
N GLY A 141 -4.60 -16.25 -7.67
CA GLY A 141 -5.60 -15.21 -7.43
C GLY A 141 -5.00 -13.81 -7.66
N THR A 142 -5.77 -12.93 -8.31
CA THR A 142 -5.50 -11.51 -8.31
C THR A 142 -6.50 -10.83 -7.38
N ALA A 143 -6.04 -10.26 -6.28
CA ALA A 143 -6.85 -9.42 -5.44
C ALA A 143 -6.64 -7.96 -5.84
N ASP A 144 -7.63 -7.38 -6.51
CA ASP A 144 -7.64 -5.97 -6.89
C ASP A 144 -8.24 -5.12 -5.78
N ALA A 145 -7.62 -3.98 -5.52
CA ALA A 145 -8.10 -2.98 -4.58
C ALA A 145 -9.56 -2.53 -4.85
N ALA A 146 -10.03 -2.67 -6.10
CA ALA A 146 -11.41 -2.38 -6.49
C ALA A 146 -12.42 -3.39 -5.94
N ASN A 147 -12.03 -4.65 -5.71
CA ASN A 147 -12.95 -5.70 -5.26
C ASN A 147 -13.03 -5.80 -3.74
N SER A 148 -12.00 -5.35 -3.00
CA SER A 148 -12.02 -5.31 -1.53
C SER A 148 -12.88 -4.18 -0.96
N ALA A 149 -13.33 -3.24 -1.81
CA ALA A 149 -14.17 -2.09 -1.42
C ALA A 149 -15.68 -2.31 -1.65
N ALA A 150 -16.12 -3.52 -2.00
CA ALA A 150 -17.55 -3.82 -2.15
C ALA A 150 -18.24 -3.78 -0.78
N PRO A 151 -19.31 -2.98 -0.62
CA PRO A 151 -20.07 -2.96 0.63
C PRO A 151 -20.74 -4.33 0.82
N ALA A 152 -20.57 -4.90 2.00
CA ALA A 152 -21.47 -5.95 2.46
C ALA A 152 -22.92 -5.39 2.44
N ASN A 153 -23.77 -6.06 1.73
CA ASN A 153 -25.18 -5.73 1.56
C ASN A 153 -25.93 -5.95 2.87
#